data_0db77c6923e70e9ab6ce4ec6c2e16e68
#
_entry.id   0db77c6923e70e9ab6ce4ec6c2e16e68
#
_cell.length_a   1.000
_cell.length_b   1.000
_cell.length_c   1.000
_cell.angle_alpha   90.00
_cell.angle_beta   90.00
_cell.angle_gamma   90.00
#
_symmetry.space_group_name_H-M   'P 1'
#
loop_
_entity.id
_entity.type
_entity.pdbx_description
1 polymer ?
#
loop_
_entity_poly.entity_id
_entity_poly.type
_entity_poly.pdbx_seq_one_letter_code
_entity_poly.pdbx_strand_id
1 'polypeptide(L)'
;ASLATEWAALPDNPNVWRFKLRQDVTYHDGAAFDSEDVVFSLNRAMADGSDMKELLSSVKEVRAVDAHTVDIETHGANPLLVNNLTNMFMVDKGWAEANDVMTPHDVAKGETNFATMNTNGTGAFKLVSRSIDEKTVLTANPNYWGKGIYPSQVTEIIYTPIQSSATRVAALLSGEVDIIQDVPVQDLGRVGSTAGLKVGTAAQNRVIFFGVDNADGPTADLRVRQAMNIAINRE
;
A
#
# COMPACT_ATOMS: atom_id res chain seq x y z
N ALA A 1 1.15 -9.29 5.73
CA ALA A 1 0.17 -10.20 6.33
C ALA A 1 -1.03 -10.32 5.38
N SER A 2 -1.50 -11.52 5.14
CA SER A 2 -2.56 -11.76 4.16
C SER A 2 -3.88 -12.04 4.85
N LEU A 3 -4.95 -11.38 4.40
CA LEU A 3 -6.33 -11.65 4.81
C LEU A 3 -6.90 -12.91 4.13
N ALA A 4 -6.23 -13.40 3.06
CA ALA A 4 -6.53 -14.68 2.45
C ALA A 4 -5.56 -15.76 2.96
N THR A 5 -6.08 -16.96 3.22
CA THR A 5 -5.31 -18.14 3.63
C THR A 5 -4.88 -18.99 2.45
N GLU A 6 -5.71 -19.00 1.38
CA GLU A 6 -5.49 -19.77 0.17
C GLU A 6 -5.99 -18.99 -1.06
N TRP A 7 -5.34 -19.19 -2.20
CA TRP A 7 -5.79 -18.66 -3.49
C TRP A 7 -5.27 -19.50 -4.64
N ALA A 8 -6.11 -19.68 -5.64
CA ALA A 8 -5.76 -20.36 -6.89
C ALA A 8 -6.68 -19.93 -8.02
N ALA A 9 -6.19 -20.01 -9.25
CA ALA A 9 -7.04 -19.97 -10.42
C ALA A 9 -7.89 -21.26 -10.47
N LEU A 10 -9.16 -21.14 -10.88
CA LEU A 10 -10.05 -22.28 -10.99
C LEU A 10 -9.59 -23.19 -12.14
N PRO A 11 -9.52 -24.52 -11.96
CA PRO A 11 -9.05 -25.45 -13.00
C PRO A 11 -9.86 -25.35 -14.30
N ASP A 12 -11.18 -25.16 -14.19
CA ASP A 12 -12.10 -25.10 -15.32
C ASP A 12 -12.21 -23.70 -15.94
N ASN A 13 -11.70 -22.66 -15.25
CA ASN A 13 -11.70 -21.29 -15.75
C ASN A 13 -10.51 -20.49 -15.19
N PRO A 14 -9.37 -20.47 -15.89
CA PRO A 14 -8.14 -19.82 -15.43
C PRO A 14 -8.25 -18.28 -15.32
N ASN A 15 -9.35 -17.69 -15.82
CA ASN A 15 -9.62 -16.27 -15.66
C ASN A 15 -10.26 -15.94 -14.30
N VAL A 16 -10.67 -16.95 -13.52
CA VAL A 16 -11.28 -16.77 -12.20
C VAL A 16 -10.31 -17.24 -11.13
N TRP A 17 -9.94 -16.35 -10.25
CA TRP A 17 -9.13 -16.63 -9.07
C TRP A 17 -10.05 -16.70 -7.85
N ARG A 18 -10.00 -17.82 -7.13
CA ARG A 18 -10.72 -18.01 -5.88
C ARG A 18 -9.80 -17.77 -4.70
N PHE A 19 -10.28 -16.97 -3.74
CA PHE A 19 -9.60 -16.65 -2.49
C PHE A 19 -10.41 -17.17 -1.30
N LYS A 20 -9.75 -17.89 -0.38
CA LYS A 20 -10.30 -18.26 0.93
C LYS A 20 -9.83 -17.23 1.96
N LEU A 21 -10.79 -16.61 2.62
CA LEU A 21 -10.54 -15.55 3.60
C LEU A 21 -10.36 -16.12 5.00
N ARG A 22 -9.63 -15.39 5.84
CA ARG A 22 -9.56 -15.66 7.27
C ARG A 22 -10.92 -15.45 7.92
N GLN A 23 -11.21 -16.24 8.97
CA GLN A 23 -12.47 -16.18 9.71
C GLN A 23 -12.33 -15.54 11.10
N ASP A 24 -11.09 -15.26 11.51
CA ASP A 24 -10.72 -14.76 12.84
C ASP A 24 -10.31 -13.28 12.81
N VAL A 25 -10.71 -12.57 11.77
CA VAL A 25 -10.33 -11.16 11.56
C VAL A 25 -11.46 -10.23 11.96
N THR A 26 -11.12 -9.21 12.75
CA THR A 26 -12.01 -8.08 13.02
C THR A 26 -11.35 -6.76 12.63
N TYR A 27 -12.18 -5.80 12.28
CA TYR A 27 -11.76 -4.41 12.12
C TYR A 27 -11.44 -3.76 13.46
N HIS A 28 -10.85 -2.57 13.43
CA HIS A 28 -10.41 -1.85 14.63
C HIS A 28 -11.57 -1.45 15.56
N ASP A 29 -12.77 -1.31 15.04
CA ASP A 29 -14.01 -1.05 15.81
C ASP A 29 -14.67 -2.33 16.33
N GLY A 30 -14.21 -3.50 15.89
CA GLY A 30 -14.73 -4.80 16.29
C GLY A 30 -15.68 -5.46 15.28
N ALA A 31 -16.03 -4.80 14.18
CA ALA A 31 -16.79 -5.39 13.10
C ALA A 31 -16.06 -6.60 12.50
N ALA A 32 -16.78 -7.64 12.11
CA ALA A 32 -16.21 -8.83 11.49
C ALA A 32 -15.81 -8.52 10.03
N PHE A 33 -14.68 -9.07 9.59
CA PHE A 33 -14.24 -9.03 8.20
C PHE A 33 -14.84 -10.19 7.42
N ASP A 34 -15.43 -9.90 6.26
CA ASP A 34 -16.02 -10.92 5.39
C ASP A 34 -15.80 -10.64 3.89
N SER A 35 -16.45 -11.45 3.06
CA SER A 35 -16.34 -11.36 1.60
C SER A 35 -17.01 -10.12 1.02
N GLU A 36 -18.04 -9.57 1.66
CA GLU A 36 -18.71 -8.33 1.22
C GLU A 36 -17.78 -7.13 1.31
N ASP A 37 -16.91 -7.08 2.33
CA ASP A 37 -15.88 -6.05 2.47
C ASP A 37 -14.86 -6.11 1.35
N VAL A 38 -14.47 -7.33 0.94
CA VAL A 38 -13.54 -7.52 -0.18
C VAL A 38 -14.18 -7.07 -1.49
N VAL A 39 -15.42 -7.48 -1.76
CA VAL A 39 -16.18 -7.06 -2.95
C VAL A 39 -16.32 -5.54 -2.97
N PHE A 40 -16.73 -4.94 -1.86
CA PHE A 40 -16.85 -3.50 -1.71
C PHE A 40 -15.51 -2.78 -1.96
N SER A 41 -14.45 -3.22 -1.29
CA SER A 41 -13.14 -2.56 -1.35
C SER A 41 -12.54 -2.59 -2.75
N LEU A 42 -12.61 -3.72 -3.44
CA LEU A 42 -12.07 -3.85 -4.79
C LEU A 42 -12.93 -3.07 -5.82
N ASN A 43 -14.25 -3.09 -5.70
CA ASN A 43 -15.11 -2.26 -6.55
C ASN A 43 -14.86 -0.76 -6.32
N ARG A 44 -14.67 -0.35 -5.06
CA ARG A 44 -14.30 1.02 -4.72
C ARG A 44 -12.93 1.40 -5.30
N ALA A 45 -11.96 0.49 -5.26
CA ALA A 45 -10.64 0.72 -5.84
C ALA A 45 -10.66 0.82 -7.39
N MET A 46 -11.62 0.18 -8.05
CA MET A 46 -11.84 0.28 -9.51
C MET A 46 -12.67 1.50 -9.94
N ALA A 47 -13.29 2.19 -8.99
CA ALA A 47 -14.15 3.35 -9.30
C ALA A 47 -13.34 4.54 -9.82
N ASP A 48 -14.02 5.46 -10.52
CA ASP A 48 -13.43 6.71 -10.98
C ASP A 48 -12.95 7.57 -9.79
N GLY A 49 -11.82 8.24 -9.97
CA GLY A 49 -11.16 8.99 -8.92
C GLY A 49 -10.24 8.18 -8.00
N SER A 50 -10.17 6.86 -8.16
CA SER A 50 -9.24 6.01 -7.40
C SER A 50 -7.89 5.91 -8.07
N ASP A 51 -6.82 6.20 -7.33
CA ASP A 51 -5.43 5.99 -7.76
C ASP A 51 -5.07 4.50 -7.94
N MET A 52 -5.90 3.59 -7.40
CA MET A 52 -5.67 2.14 -7.47
C MET A 52 -6.29 1.50 -8.73
N LYS A 53 -7.10 2.23 -9.49
CA LYS A 53 -7.87 1.73 -10.63
C LYS A 53 -7.00 0.99 -11.66
N GLU A 54 -5.84 1.55 -11.99
CA GLU A 54 -4.93 0.97 -12.99
C GLU A 54 -4.37 -0.40 -12.58
N LEU A 55 -4.13 -0.62 -11.28
CA LEU A 55 -3.66 -1.91 -10.76
C LEU A 55 -4.69 -3.02 -10.92
N LEU A 56 -5.96 -2.66 -11.00
CA LEU A 56 -7.09 -3.58 -11.14
C LEU A 56 -7.70 -3.57 -12.55
N SER A 57 -7.06 -2.92 -13.53
CA SER A 57 -7.57 -2.79 -14.91
C SER A 57 -7.85 -4.12 -15.61
N SER A 58 -7.20 -5.21 -15.18
CA SER A 58 -7.46 -6.57 -15.67
C SER A 58 -8.68 -7.24 -15.02
N VAL A 59 -9.19 -6.71 -13.91
CA VAL A 59 -10.34 -7.28 -13.18
C VAL A 59 -11.62 -6.92 -13.90
N LYS A 60 -12.43 -7.94 -14.15
CA LYS A 60 -13.74 -7.82 -14.79
C LYS A 60 -14.86 -7.76 -13.75
N GLU A 61 -14.79 -8.65 -12.75
CA GLU A 61 -15.82 -8.80 -11.73
C GLU A 61 -15.22 -9.34 -10.43
N VAL A 62 -15.75 -8.90 -9.31
CA VAL A 62 -15.47 -9.42 -7.97
C VAL A 62 -16.79 -9.86 -7.36
N ARG A 63 -16.89 -11.11 -6.89
CA ARG A 63 -18.13 -11.64 -6.30
C ARG A 63 -17.87 -12.47 -5.03
N ALA A 64 -18.72 -12.31 -4.05
CA ALA A 64 -18.78 -13.18 -2.90
C ALA A 64 -19.40 -14.54 -3.32
N VAL A 65 -18.74 -15.63 -2.94
CA VAL A 65 -19.25 -17.00 -3.13
C VAL A 65 -19.95 -17.45 -1.85
N ASP A 66 -19.35 -17.16 -0.72
CA ASP A 66 -19.87 -17.30 0.63
C ASP A 66 -19.21 -16.26 1.54
N ALA A 67 -19.52 -16.21 2.83
CA ALA A 67 -19.01 -15.20 3.76
C ALA A 67 -17.46 -15.12 3.80
N HIS A 68 -16.76 -16.19 3.42
CA HIS A 68 -15.29 -16.26 3.49
C HIS A 68 -14.65 -16.78 2.20
N THR A 69 -15.35 -16.66 1.08
CA THR A 69 -14.84 -17.05 -0.24
C THR A 69 -15.18 -15.99 -1.27
N VAL A 70 -14.17 -15.50 -1.97
CA VAL A 70 -14.31 -14.50 -3.04
C VAL A 70 -13.74 -15.04 -4.33
N ASP A 71 -14.47 -14.84 -5.43
CA ASP A 71 -13.98 -15.04 -6.79
C ASP A 71 -13.68 -13.68 -7.43
N ILE A 72 -12.51 -13.57 -8.06
CA ILE A 72 -12.10 -12.43 -8.88
C ILE A 72 -11.94 -12.91 -10.31
N GLU A 73 -12.80 -12.46 -11.20
CA GLU A 73 -12.72 -12.74 -12.64
C GLU A 73 -11.92 -11.66 -13.34
N THR A 74 -11.02 -12.05 -14.23
CA THR A 74 -10.22 -11.16 -15.06
C THR A 74 -10.63 -11.28 -16.54
N HIS A 75 -10.38 -10.23 -17.35
CA HIS A 75 -10.67 -10.22 -18.80
C HIS A 75 -9.90 -11.30 -19.59
N GLY A 76 -8.79 -11.77 -19.04
CA GLY A 76 -7.96 -12.84 -19.56
C GLY A 76 -7.07 -13.37 -18.45
N ALA A 77 -6.36 -14.50 -18.67
CA ALA A 77 -5.45 -15.07 -17.66
C ALA A 77 -4.43 -14.03 -17.20
N ASN A 78 -4.43 -13.71 -15.90
CA ASN A 78 -3.52 -12.73 -15.30
C ASN A 78 -2.73 -13.34 -14.14
N PRO A 79 -1.49 -13.79 -14.37
CA PRO A 79 -0.64 -14.33 -13.30
C PRO A 79 -0.16 -13.25 -12.31
N LEU A 80 -0.26 -11.96 -12.66
CA LEU A 80 0.17 -10.85 -11.81
C LEU A 80 -0.92 -10.33 -10.87
N LEU A 81 -2.15 -10.85 -10.96
CA LEU A 81 -3.26 -10.41 -10.13
C LEU A 81 -2.92 -10.41 -8.64
N VAL A 82 -2.34 -11.50 -8.15
CA VAL A 82 -1.98 -11.65 -6.73
C VAL A 82 -0.97 -10.58 -6.29
N ASN A 83 0.01 -10.25 -7.15
CA ASN A 83 0.96 -9.18 -6.87
C ASN A 83 0.28 -7.80 -6.80
N ASN A 84 -0.63 -7.52 -7.71
CA ASN A 84 -1.38 -6.26 -7.72
C ASN A 84 -2.24 -6.11 -6.46
N LEU A 85 -2.84 -7.21 -6.01
CA LEU A 85 -3.66 -7.23 -4.79
C LEU A 85 -2.85 -6.97 -3.50
N THR A 86 -1.52 -7.09 -3.50
CA THR A 86 -0.70 -6.72 -2.34
C THR A 86 -0.76 -5.24 -1.99
N ASN A 87 -1.19 -4.39 -2.93
CA ASN A 87 -1.38 -2.96 -2.73
C ASN A 87 -2.82 -2.58 -2.38
N MET A 88 -3.74 -3.57 -2.29
CA MET A 88 -5.14 -3.33 -1.98
C MET A 88 -5.39 -3.48 -0.48
N PHE A 89 -5.97 -2.45 0.11
CA PHE A 89 -6.38 -2.45 1.51
C PHE A 89 -7.89 -2.62 1.58
N MET A 90 -8.33 -3.50 2.48
CA MET A 90 -9.75 -3.76 2.68
C MET A 90 -10.35 -2.73 3.62
N VAL A 91 -11.49 -2.19 3.23
CA VAL A 91 -12.28 -1.21 3.96
C VAL A 91 -13.56 -1.90 4.42
N ASP A 92 -13.93 -1.69 5.66
CA ASP A 92 -15.22 -2.12 6.21
C ASP A 92 -16.35 -1.38 5.49
N LYS A 93 -17.22 -2.13 4.84
CA LYS A 93 -18.37 -1.61 4.10
C LYS A 93 -19.32 -0.83 5.02
N GLY A 94 -19.62 -1.38 6.20
CA GLY A 94 -20.50 -0.74 7.17
C GLY A 94 -19.92 0.57 7.72
N TRP A 95 -18.63 0.59 8.01
CA TRP A 95 -17.94 1.82 8.38
C TRP A 95 -17.96 2.86 7.25
N ALA A 96 -17.77 2.43 6.00
CA ALA A 96 -17.80 3.32 4.85
C ALA A 96 -19.20 3.93 4.62
N GLU A 97 -20.25 3.14 4.81
CA GLU A 97 -21.64 3.60 4.76
C GLU A 97 -21.94 4.61 5.88
N ALA A 98 -21.56 4.29 7.12
CA ALA A 98 -21.81 5.13 8.29
C ALA A 98 -21.10 6.49 8.23
N ASN A 99 -20.02 6.60 7.46
CA ASN A 99 -19.20 7.81 7.37
C ASN A 99 -19.24 8.48 5.98
N ASP A 100 -20.15 8.07 5.10
CA ASP A 100 -20.35 8.65 3.76
C ASP A 100 -19.06 8.63 2.90
N VAL A 101 -18.33 7.48 2.93
CA VAL A 101 -17.08 7.29 2.17
C VAL A 101 -17.12 6.06 1.25
N MET A 102 -18.30 5.75 0.74
CA MET A 102 -18.54 4.63 -0.18
C MET A 102 -17.75 4.77 -1.49
N THR A 103 -17.54 6.01 -1.95
CA THR A 103 -16.74 6.30 -3.14
C THR A 103 -15.36 6.85 -2.77
N PRO A 104 -14.32 6.60 -3.57
CA PRO A 104 -13.04 7.27 -3.36
C PRO A 104 -13.18 8.77 -3.61
N HIS A 105 -12.38 9.58 -2.91
CA HIS A 105 -12.20 10.98 -3.26
C HIS A 105 -11.07 11.10 -4.29
N ASP A 106 -11.16 12.11 -5.15
CA ASP A 106 -10.17 12.38 -6.18
C ASP A 106 -9.04 13.25 -5.60
N VAL A 107 -7.93 12.58 -5.23
CA VAL A 107 -6.75 13.24 -4.66
C VAL A 107 -6.12 14.22 -5.64
N ALA A 108 -6.16 13.94 -6.96
CA ALA A 108 -5.60 14.81 -7.98
C ALA A 108 -6.36 16.15 -8.06
N LYS A 109 -7.63 16.17 -7.67
CA LYS A 109 -8.44 17.39 -7.54
C LYS A 109 -8.34 18.07 -6.17
N GLY A 110 -7.55 17.52 -5.26
CA GLY A 110 -7.44 18.02 -3.89
C GLY A 110 -8.69 17.76 -3.03
N GLU A 111 -9.52 16.79 -3.43
CA GLU A 111 -10.70 16.42 -2.64
C GLU A 111 -10.29 15.71 -1.34
N THR A 112 -11.10 15.89 -0.30
CA THR A 112 -10.96 15.23 1.00
C THR A 112 -12.31 14.72 1.47
N ASN A 113 -12.31 13.65 2.27
CA ASN A 113 -13.49 13.13 2.93
C ASN A 113 -13.15 12.63 4.33
N PHE A 114 -14.09 12.00 5.02
CA PHE A 114 -13.87 11.48 6.38
C PHE A 114 -12.70 10.49 6.42
N ALA A 115 -12.52 9.63 5.41
CA ALA A 115 -11.43 8.66 5.34
C ALA A 115 -10.04 9.29 5.13
N THR A 116 -9.96 10.59 4.78
CA THR A 116 -8.68 11.32 4.72
C THR A 116 -7.99 11.40 6.09
N MET A 117 -8.77 11.54 7.15
CA MET A 117 -8.30 11.72 8.53
C MET A 117 -8.60 10.53 9.43
N ASN A 118 -9.43 9.60 8.99
CA ASN A 118 -9.90 8.47 9.80
C ASN A 118 -9.76 7.16 9.04
N THR A 119 -9.63 6.07 9.78
CA THR A 119 -9.53 4.73 9.18
C THR A 119 -10.07 3.66 10.12
N ASN A 120 -10.68 2.63 9.53
CA ASN A 120 -11.08 1.41 10.21
C ASN A 120 -10.44 0.24 9.47
N GLY A 121 -9.34 -0.29 9.97
CA GLY A 121 -8.55 -1.35 9.32
C GLY A 121 -8.50 -2.60 10.18
N THR A 122 -7.84 -3.65 9.67
CA THR A 122 -7.64 -4.94 10.35
C THR A 122 -6.20 -5.13 10.85
N GLY A 123 -5.40 -4.07 10.83
CA GLY A 123 -3.96 -4.12 11.07
C GLY A 123 -3.55 -4.19 12.54
N ALA A 124 -2.24 -4.34 12.75
CA ALA A 124 -1.62 -4.43 14.09
C ALA A 124 -1.67 -3.11 14.87
N PHE A 125 -1.94 -1.99 14.21
CA PHE A 125 -2.00 -0.67 14.84
C PHE A 125 -3.27 0.06 14.43
N LYS A 126 -3.87 0.79 15.37
CA LYS A 126 -5.05 1.64 15.22
C LYS A 126 -4.66 3.10 15.14
N LEU A 127 -5.33 3.85 14.29
CA LEU A 127 -5.16 5.31 14.22
C LEU A 127 -5.72 5.96 15.49
N VAL A 128 -4.90 6.78 16.12
CA VAL A 128 -5.30 7.64 17.26
C VAL A 128 -5.59 9.05 16.78
N SER A 129 -4.67 9.63 16.01
CA SER A 129 -4.82 10.98 15.45
C SER A 129 -3.96 11.16 14.20
N ARG A 130 -4.40 12.06 13.33
CA ARG A 130 -3.66 12.47 12.14
C ARG A 130 -3.78 13.98 11.95
N SER A 131 -2.64 14.65 11.81
CA SER A 131 -2.51 16.01 11.31
C SER A 131 -1.70 15.93 10.02
N ILE A 132 -2.27 16.38 8.91
CA ILE A 132 -1.59 16.32 7.60
C ILE A 132 -0.30 17.11 7.68
N ASP A 133 0.78 16.56 7.11
CA ASP A 133 2.13 17.12 7.07
C ASP A 133 2.80 17.37 8.43
N GLU A 134 2.15 17.03 9.54
CA GLU A 134 2.69 17.21 10.88
C GLU A 134 2.97 15.86 11.56
N LYS A 135 1.92 15.09 11.85
CA LYS A 135 2.05 13.88 12.65
C LYS A 135 0.88 12.91 12.46
N THR A 136 1.19 11.62 12.44
CA THR A 136 0.20 10.54 12.58
C THR A 136 0.57 9.69 13.77
N VAL A 137 -0.36 9.46 14.70
CA VAL A 137 -0.18 8.65 15.90
C VAL A 137 -1.01 7.38 15.77
N LEU A 138 -0.36 6.26 16.00
CA LEU A 138 -0.97 4.93 15.98
C LEU A 138 -0.69 4.23 17.32
N THR A 139 -1.66 3.48 17.83
CA THR A 139 -1.50 2.61 18.99
C THR A 139 -1.66 1.14 18.62
N ALA A 140 -1.01 0.25 19.36
CA ALA A 140 -1.13 -1.18 19.12
C ALA A 140 -2.58 -1.66 19.24
N ASN A 141 -3.01 -2.52 18.29
CA ASN A 141 -4.30 -3.19 18.33
C ASN A 141 -4.24 -4.44 19.23
N PRO A 142 -4.86 -4.45 20.40
CA PRO A 142 -4.83 -5.60 21.29
C PRO A 142 -5.51 -6.84 20.70
N ASN A 143 -6.44 -6.62 19.75
CA ASN A 143 -7.24 -7.66 19.11
C ASN A 143 -6.69 -8.04 17.72
N TYR A 144 -5.43 -7.70 17.42
CA TYR A 144 -4.84 -8.03 16.12
C TYR A 144 -4.79 -9.55 15.91
N TRP A 145 -5.43 -10.04 14.87
CA TRP A 145 -5.52 -11.46 14.53
C TRP A 145 -4.14 -12.12 14.29
N GLY A 146 -3.17 -11.36 13.80
CA GLY A 146 -1.81 -11.82 13.53
C GLY A 146 -0.85 -11.77 14.71
N LYS A 147 -1.29 -11.43 15.92
CA LYS A 147 -0.43 -11.25 17.12
C LYS A 147 0.43 -12.47 17.46
N GLY A 148 -0.09 -13.67 17.27
CA GLY A 148 0.65 -14.92 17.49
C GLY A 148 1.63 -15.26 16.35
N ILE A 149 1.41 -14.72 15.16
CA ILE A 149 2.23 -14.96 13.96
C ILE A 149 3.32 -13.88 13.83
N TYR A 150 2.97 -12.63 14.14
CA TYR A 150 3.82 -11.44 14.02
C TYR A 150 3.90 -10.72 15.37
N PRO A 151 4.60 -11.30 16.37
CA PRO A 151 4.70 -10.66 17.67
C PRO A 151 5.45 -9.33 17.58
N SER A 152 4.92 -8.31 18.24
CA SER A 152 5.56 -7.00 18.34
C SER A 152 5.48 -6.50 19.78
N GLN A 153 6.54 -5.84 20.22
CA GLN A 153 6.58 -5.14 21.52
C GLN A 153 6.31 -3.63 21.36
N VAL A 154 6.17 -3.15 20.12
CA VAL A 154 5.85 -1.75 19.85
C VAL A 154 4.40 -1.48 20.25
N THR A 155 4.20 -0.51 21.13
CA THR A 155 2.88 -0.12 21.64
C THR A 155 2.32 1.13 20.97
N GLU A 156 3.21 1.98 20.45
CA GLU A 156 2.86 3.24 19.78
C GLU A 156 3.80 3.49 18.60
N ILE A 157 3.27 4.08 17.54
CA ILE A 157 4.05 4.57 16.39
C ILE A 157 3.67 6.03 16.20
N ILE A 158 4.66 6.90 16.20
CA ILE A 158 4.52 8.32 15.83
C ILE A 158 5.22 8.50 14.50
N TYR A 159 4.46 8.74 13.45
CA TYR A 159 4.97 9.04 12.13
C TYR A 159 5.01 10.55 11.91
N THR A 160 6.20 11.10 11.67
CA THR A 160 6.44 12.53 11.41
C THR A 160 7.05 12.69 10.02
N PRO A 161 6.39 13.37 9.08
CA PRO A 161 6.94 13.69 7.77
C PRO A 161 8.10 14.70 7.91
N ILE A 162 9.31 14.30 7.53
CA ILE A 162 10.49 15.18 7.46
C ILE A 162 10.99 15.17 6.03
N GLN A 163 10.67 16.20 5.26
CA GLN A 163 10.98 16.25 3.82
C GLN A 163 12.49 16.31 3.52
N SER A 164 13.25 17.12 4.28
CA SER A 164 14.68 17.23 4.11
C SER A 164 15.41 15.97 4.58
N SER A 165 16.12 15.30 3.69
CA SER A 165 16.90 14.11 4.01
C SER A 165 18.01 14.38 5.03
N ALA A 166 18.67 15.54 4.95
CA ALA A 166 19.69 15.96 5.92
C ALA A 166 19.09 16.12 7.33
N THR A 167 17.90 16.73 7.42
CA THR A 167 17.17 16.89 8.70
C THR A 167 16.74 15.54 9.26
N ARG A 168 16.24 14.61 8.40
CA ARG A 168 15.90 13.24 8.84
C ARG A 168 17.10 12.50 9.43
N VAL A 169 18.26 12.55 8.75
CA VAL A 169 19.49 11.92 9.26
C VAL A 169 19.92 12.55 10.58
N ALA A 170 19.84 13.88 10.70
CA ALA A 170 20.16 14.58 11.94
C ALA A 170 19.23 14.17 13.09
N ALA A 171 17.93 14.08 12.87
CA ALA A 171 16.95 13.64 13.85
C ALA A 171 17.20 12.19 14.34
N LEU A 172 17.59 11.28 13.42
CA LEU A 172 17.98 9.92 13.81
C LEU A 172 19.28 9.92 14.67
N LEU A 173 20.29 10.68 14.27
CA LEU A 173 21.57 10.72 14.98
C LEU A 173 21.47 11.38 16.36
N SER A 174 20.52 12.30 16.55
CA SER A 174 20.23 12.93 17.84
C SER A 174 19.32 12.09 18.74
N GLY A 175 18.70 11.03 18.20
CA GLY A 175 17.72 10.23 18.93
C GLY A 175 16.32 10.87 19.01
N GLU A 176 16.03 11.88 18.21
CA GLU A 176 14.70 12.49 18.11
C GLU A 176 13.69 11.53 17.43
N VAL A 177 14.19 10.69 16.52
CA VAL A 177 13.42 9.60 15.89
C VAL A 177 14.20 8.29 15.98
N ASP A 178 13.49 7.18 16.06
CA ASP A 178 14.07 5.84 16.17
C ASP A 178 14.34 5.20 14.81
N ILE A 179 13.57 5.56 13.80
CA ILE A 179 13.64 4.98 12.44
C ILE A 179 13.49 6.09 11.40
N ILE A 180 14.32 6.04 10.37
CA ILE A 180 14.13 6.84 9.16
C ILE A 180 14.09 5.93 7.94
N GLN A 181 13.31 6.32 6.94
CA GLN A 181 13.30 5.69 5.62
C GLN A 181 13.98 6.59 4.60
N ASP A 182 14.66 5.97 3.63
CA ASP A 182 15.48 6.61 2.61
C ASP A 182 16.67 7.35 3.22
N VAL A 183 17.62 6.56 3.76
CA VAL A 183 18.94 7.08 4.13
C VAL A 183 19.70 7.44 2.85
N PRO A 184 20.15 8.70 2.67
CA PRO A 184 20.97 9.08 1.52
C PRO A 184 22.24 8.22 1.42
N VAL A 185 22.63 7.85 0.19
CA VAL A 185 23.78 6.97 -0.05
C VAL A 185 25.07 7.50 0.61
N GLN A 186 25.28 8.83 0.58
CA GLN A 186 26.43 9.47 1.21
C GLN A 186 26.43 9.39 2.74
N ASP A 187 25.27 9.17 3.37
CA ASP A 187 25.14 9.09 4.83
C ASP A 187 25.12 7.65 5.36
N LEU A 188 25.07 6.63 4.48
CA LEU A 188 25.03 5.22 4.88
C LEU A 188 26.20 4.83 5.80
N GLY A 189 27.42 5.27 5.46
CA GLY A 189 28.61 5.01 6.27
C GLY A 189 28.54 5.68 7.65
N ARG A 190 28.09 6.93 7.70
CA ARG A 190 27.92 7.70 8.94
C ARG A 190 26.88 7.06 9.86
N VAL A 191 25.71 6.74 9.35
CA VAL A 191 24.64 6.11 10.13
C VAL A 191 25.05 4.71 10.58
N GLY A 192 25.64 3.90 9.67
CA GLY A 192 26.05 2.54 10.00
C GLY A 192 27.21 2.41 10.99
N SER A 193 28.05 3.45 11.12
CA SER A 193 29.15 3.49 12.12
C SER A 193 28.73 4.09 13.47
N THR A 194 27.52 4.65 13.59
CA THR A 194 27.01 5.23 14.84
C THR A 194 26.56 4.13 15.78
N ALA A 195 27.07 4.15 17.00
CA ALA A 195 26.70 3.16 18.02
C ALA A 195 25.19 3.18 18.28
N GLY A 196 24.58 2.00 18.36
CA GLY A 196 23.16 1.84 18.59
C GLY A 196 22.27 1.95 17.32
N LEU A 197 22.84 2.32 16.17
CA LEU A 197 22.12 2.39 14.90
C LEU A 197 22.46 1.22 13.99
N LYS A 198 21.51 0.87 13.11
CA LYS A 198 21.68 -0.18 12.10
C LYS A 198 21.09 0.30 10.77
N VAL A 199 21.84 0.11 9.69
CA VAL A 199 21.35 0.29 8.32
C VAL A 199 20.80 -1.04 7.82
N GLY A 200 19.52 -1.05 7.45
CA GLY A 200 18.88 -2.16 6.72
C GLY A 200 18.85 -1.86 5.23
N THR A 201 19.24 -2.83 4.42
CA THR A 201 19.11 -2.78 2.96
C THR A 201 18.33 -3.98 2.46
N ALA A 202 17.47 -3.76 1.47
CA ALA A 202 16.72 -4.83 0.82
C ALA A 202 16.67 -4.58 -0.69
N ALA A 203 16.73 -5.65 -1.47
CA ALA A 203 16.47 -5.57 -2.89
C ALA A 203 15.01 -5.18 -3.12
N GLN A 204 14.78 -4.25 -4.03
CA GLN A 204 13.45 -3.80 -4.41
C GLN A 204 13.17 -4.14 -5.87
N ASN A 205 11.93 -4.42 -6.19
CA ASN A 205 11.47 -4.51 -7.58
C ASN A 205 11.19 -3.10 -8.13
N ARG A 206 12.26 -2.31 -8.22
CA ARG A 206 12.22 -0.89 -8.60
C ARG A 206 13.25 -0.59 -9.67
N VAL A 207 12.84 0.14 -10.69
CA VAL A 207 13.72 0.65 -11.74
C VAL A 207 13.74 2.17 -11.67
N ILE A 208 14.92 2.76 -11.71
CA ILE A 208 15.09 4.22 -11.86
C ILE A 208 15.28 4.48 -13.36
N PHE A 209 14.49 5.38 -13.91
CA PHE A 209 14.54 5.72 -15.33
C PHE A 209 14.35 7.22 -15.55
N PHE A 210 14.80 7.71 -16.69
CA PHE A 210 14.45 9.03 -17.19
C PHE A 210 13.23 8.92 -18.10
N GLY A 211 12.13 9.54 -17.68
CA GLY A 211 10.98 9.75 -18.56
C GLY A 211 11.29 10.84 -19.56
N VAL A 212 11.03 10.62 -20.83
CA VAL A 212 11.20 11.63 -21.89
C VAL A 212 9.88 11.83 -22.62
N ASP A 213 9.58 13.08 -22.96
CA ASP A 213 8.45 13.40 -23.82
C ASP A 213 8.75 12.95 -25.26
N ASN A 214 7.89 12.10 -25.81
CA ASN A 214 7.98 11.57 -27.16
C ASN A 214 7.19 12.39 -28.18
N ALA A 215 6.31 13.26 -27.73
CA ALA A 215 5.39 14.02 -28.56
C ALA A 215 5.99 15.35 -28.99
N ASP A 216 6.80 15.99 -28.13
CA ASP A 216 7.32 17.34 -28.35
C ASP A 216 8.75 17.51 -27.87
N GLY A 217 9.38 18.62 -28.30
CA GLY A 217 10.74 18.99 -27.93
C GLY A 217 11.85 18.13 -28.56
N PRO A 218 13.10 18.25 -28.07
CA PRO A 218 14.25 17.54 -28.66
C PRO A 218 14.12 16.01 -28.59
N THR A 219 13.40 15.51 -27.60
CA THR A 219 13.20 14.05 -27.39
C THR A 219 12.11 13.45 -28.26
N ALA A 220 11.39 14.24 -29.06
CA ALA A 220 10.52 13.75 -30.12
C ALA A 220 11.31 13.04 -31.23
N ASP A 221 12.58 13.46 -31.47
CA ASP A 221 13.49 12.79 -32.42
C ASP A 221 14.02 11.46 -31.82
N LEU A 222 13.78 10.37 -32.56
CA LEU A 222 14.25 9.05 -32.16
C LEU A 222 15.77 8.98 -31.95
N ARG A 223 16.54 9.71 -32.78
CA ARG A 223 18.01 9.72 -32.70
C ARG A 223 18.50 10.32 -31.38
N VAL A 224 17.80 11.33 -30.87
CA VAL A 224 18.10 11.94 -29.57
C VAL A 224 17.86 10.93 -28.45
N ARG A 225 16.72 10.23 -28.46
CA ARG A 225 16.42 9.19 -27.47
C ARG A 225 17.42 8.04 -27.50
N GLN A 226 17.83 7.61 -28.70
CA GLN A 226 18.87 6.57 -28.87
C GLN A 226 20.23 7.04 -28.32
N ALA A 227 20.62 8.28 -28.64
CA ALA A 227 21.87 8.85 -28.10
C ALA A 227 21.87 8.93 -26.57
N MET A 228 20.76 9.38 -25.96
CA MET A 228 20.61 9.41 -24.50
C MET A 228 20.73 7.99 -23.89
N ASN A 229 20.10 6.98 -24.53
CA ASN A 229 20.15 5.61 -24.05
C ASN A 229 21.57 5.00 -24.12
N ILE A 230 22.36 5.35 -25.14
CA ILE A 230 23.75 4.90 -25.31
C ILE A 230 24.70 5.63 -24.36
N ALA A 231 24.42 6.91 -24.05
CA ALA A 231 25.27 7.72 -23.18
C ALA A 231 25.26 7.29 -21.70
N ILE A 232 24.26 6.48 -21.27
CA ILE A 232 24.15 5.99 -19.90
C ILE A 232 24.99 4.71 -19.74
N ASN A 233 26.05 4.77 -18.94
CA ASN A 233 26.73 3.57 -18.48
C ASN A 233 25.82 2.79 -17.51
N ARG A 234 25.57 1.50 -17.81
CA ARG A 234 24.71 0.61 -17.02
C ARG A 234 25.49 -0.46 -16.25
N GLU A 235 26.80 -0.39 -16.29
CA GLU A 235 27.70 -1.28 -15.55
C GLU A 235 27.95 -0.81 -14.11
#